data_df4aae347bc1b7d9e52d092ca5f174f4
#
_entry.id   df4aae347bc1b7d9e52d092ca5f174f4
#
_cell.length_a   1.000
_cell.length_b   1.000
_cell.length_c   1.000
_cell.angle_alpha   90.00
_cell.angle_beta   90.00
_cell.angle_gamma   90.00
#
_symmetry.space_group_name_H-M   'P 1'
#
loop_
_entity.id
_entity.type
_entity.pdbx_description
1 polymer ?
#
loop_
_entity_poly.entity_id
_entity_poly.type
_entity_poly.pdbx_seq_one_letter_code
_entity_poly.pdbx_strand_id
1 'polypeptide(L)'
;MNNNHFMPEGSLIYTQENLSYISNLSGLERAMRENKTLEAIATMCDNDLNLHVNLCGIKGIIPKSECLVTTNNEPIKDIAIITRVGKPVCFKVLSIEKQDDTFCVILSRRAAQVECKNYYLSSLIEGDIIDATVTHLDNFGAFVDIGCGNISLLSIDCISVSRISHPSDRLYVGQKLNVVVKSNDIENERIYVTLKELLGTWEENVSCFSVGETVSGIVRSIEPYGVFVELSPNLAGLAELREDKFAFRSLNIGDGVSVYIKSIIPEKMKIKLVLIDVATDLPTPKPIQYYIDTSKTTHIDSWLYSPKHCNKTVETVFS
;
A
#
# COMPACT_ATOMS: atom_id res chain seq x y z
N MET A 1 -0.39 10.36 18.61
CA MET A 1 -0.45 11.38 17.52
C MET A 1 0.30 10.74 16.36
N ASN A 2 -0.36 10.49 15.24
CA ASN A 2 0.32 9.92 14.07
C ASN A 2 1.46 10.85 13.67
N ASN A 3 2.69 10.35 13.70
CA ASN A 3 3.90 11.09 13.31
C ASN A 3 4.02 11.31 11.79
N ASN A 4 2.97 11.01 11.03
CA ASN A 4 2.97 11.25 9.58
C ASN A 4 2.82 12.73 9.28
N HIS A 5 3.95 13.40 9.18
CA HIS A 5 4.02 14.79 8.74
C HIS A 5 3.60 14.96 7.28
N PHE A 6 3.77 13.89 6.47
CA PHE A 6 3.38 13.82 5.06
C PHE A 6 2.43 12.65 4.82
N MET A 7 1.53 12.81 3.85
CA MET A 7 0.48 11.84 3.51
C MET A 7 0.54 11.48 2.03
N PRO A 8 0.09 10.26 1.64
CA PRO A 8 -0.10 9.90 0.24
C PRO A 8 -1.02 10.88 -0.50
N GLU A 9 -0.77 11.10 -1.79
CA GLU A 9 -1.63 11.94 -2.64
C GLU A 9 -3.09 11.48 -2.60
N GLY A 10 -4.03 12.43 -2.43
CA GLY A 10 -5.47 12.20 -2.23
C GLY A 10 -5.92 12.24 -0.78
N SER A 11 -5.00 12.41 0.17
CA SER A 11 -5.33 12.44 1.59
C SER A 11 -5.69 13.83 2.10
N LEU A 12 -5.17 14.89 1.51
CA LEU A 12 -5.36 16.26 1.98
C LEU A 12 -6.52 16.98 1.31
N ILE A 13 -6.97 16.55 0.12
CA ILE A 13 -7.92 17.29 -0.75
C ILE A 13 -9.14 17.83 0.00
N TYR A 14 -9.74 17.01 0.86
CA TYR A 14 -10.98 17.39 1.56
C TYR A 14 -10.75 17.82 3.02
N THR A 15 -9.50 18.01 3.44
CA THR A 15 -9.23 18.49 4.79
C THR A 15 -9.58 19.97 4.90
N GLN A 16 -10.15 20.37 6.04
CA GLN A 16 -10.47 21.77 6.29
C GLN A 16 -9.26 22.70 6.21
N GLU A 17 -8.10 22.18 6.62
CA GLU A 17 -6.84 22.90 6.53
C GLU A 17 -6.48 23.20 5.07
N ASN A 18 -6.39 22.18 4.22
CA ASN A 18 -6.08 22.35 2.80
C ASN A 18 -7.07 23.30 2.11
N LEU A 19 -8.37 23.10 2.33
CA LEU A 19 -9.42 23.94 1.77
C LEU A 19 -9.29 25.41 2.20
N SER A 20 -8.88 25.66 3.45
CA SER A 20 -8.68 27.04 3.95
C SER A 20 -7.56 27.79 3.22
N TYR A 21 -6.54 27.05 2.72
CA TYR A 21 -5.45 27.63 1.96
C TYR A 21 -5.77 27.81 0.47
N ILE A 22 -6.43 26.83 -0.17
CA ILE A 22 -6.67 26.88 -1.62
C ILE A 22 -7.91 27.68 -2.03
N SER A 23 -8.74 28.10 -1.07
CA SER A 23 -10.04 28.75 -1.35
C SER A 23 -9.94 30.19 -1.83
N ASN A 24 -8.82 30.86 -1.61
CA ASN A 24 -8.65 32.27 -2.00
C ASN A 24 -7.17 32.66 -2.08
N LEU A 25 -6.89 33.81 -2.70
CA LEU A 25 -5.54 34.32 -2.94
C LEU A 25 -4.74 34.50 -1.63
N SER A 26 -5.36 35.08 -0.60
CA SER A 26 -4.71 35.30 0.70
C SER A 26 -4.30 33.99 1.38
N GLY A 27 -5.09 32.92 1.20
CA GLY A 27 -4.74 31.58 1.64
C GLY A 27 -3.51 31.04 0.92
N LEU A 28 -3.42 31.20 -0.40
CA LEU A 28 -2.28 30.78 -1.22
C LEU A 28 -1.02 31.60 -0.88
N GLU A 29 -1.13 32.92 -0.65
CA GLU A 29 -0.02 33.73 -0.16
C GLU A 29 0.48 33.27 1.21
N ARG A 30 -0.44 32.91 2.10
CA ARG A 30 -0.10 32.34 3.41
C ARG A 30 0.61 31.01 3.25
N ALA A 31 0.11 30.11 2.40
CA ALA A 31 0.74 28.83 2.13
C ALA A 31 2.16 28.98 1.58
N MET A 32 2.39 29.95 0.69
CA MET A 32 3.70 30.26 0.16
C MET A 32 4.65 30.74 1.27
N ARG A 33 4.23 31.64 2.15
CA ARG A 33 5.05 32.13 3.27
C ARG A 33 5.38 31.04 4.29
N GLU A 34 4.44 30.16 4.56
CA GLU A 34 4.56 29.07 5.53
C GLU A 34 5.20 27.81 4.91
N ASN A 35 5.55 27.87 3.62
CA ASN A 35 6.07 26.71 2.85
C ASN A 35 5.18 25.47 2.97
N LYS A 36 3.85 25.66 2.98
CA LYS A 36 2.89 24.58 3.23
C LYS A 36 2.72 23.70 2.02
N THR A 37 2.68 22.38 2.24
CA THR A 37 2.28 21.41 1.22
C THR A 37 0.77 21.37 1.12
N LEU A 38 0.25 21.57 -0.08
CA LEU A 38 -1.17 21.58 -0.41
C LEU A 38 -1.49 20.51 -1.44
N GLU A 39 -2.77 20.27 -1.68
CA GLU A 39 -3.23 19.26 -2.61
C GLU A 39 -4.45 19.72 -3.39
N ALA A 40 -4.47 19.44 -4.70
CA ALA A 40 -5.64 19.63 -5.56
C ALA A 40 -5.64 18.60 -6.70
N ILE A 41 -6.75 18.54 -7.45
CA ILE A 41 -6.84 17.64 -8.62
C ILE A 41 -6.24 18.32 -9.84
N ALA A 42 -5.32 17.63 -10.53
CA ALA A 42 -4.82 18.06 -11.82
C ALA A 42 -5.93 17.94 -12.87
N THR A 43 -6.30 19.04 -13.51
CA THR A 43 -7.45 19.10 -14.43
C THR A 43 -7.08 18.87 -15.88
N MET A 44 -5.87 19.28 -16.28
CA MET A 44 -5.40 19.24 -17.67
C MET A 44 -3.87 19.17 -17.72
N CYS A 45 -3.35 18.61 -18.78
CA CYS A 45 -1.95 18.71 -19.19
C CYS A 45 -1.92 19.43 -20.54
N ASP A 46 -1.15 20.52 -20.67
CA ASP A 46 -1.04 21.28 -21.92
C ASP A 46 0.02 20.68 -22.88
N ASN A 47 0.20 21.30 -24.05
CA ASN A 47 1.13 20.85 -25.08
C ASN A 47 2.60 20.95 -24.64
N ASP A 48 2.92 21.84 -23.69
CA ASP A 48 4.24 22.01 -23.11
C ASP A 48 4.47 21.09 -21.89
N LEU A 49 3.50 20.19 -21.63
CA LEU A 49 3.49 19.25 -20.51
C LEU A 49 3.42 19.91 -19.13
N ASN A 50 2.85 21.10 -19.01
CA ASN A 50 2.53 21.69 -17.74
C ASN A 50 1.20 21.12 -17.24
N LEU A 51 1.13 20.78 -15.94
CA LEU A 51 -0.12 20.38 -15.31
C LEU A 51 -0.89 21.62 -14.80
N HIS A 52 -2.16 21.65 -15.10
CA HIS A 52 -3.06 22.69 -14.63
C HIS A 52 -3.92 22.17 -13.47
N VAL A 53 -4.07 23.01 -12.45
CA VAL A 53 -4.90 22.73 -11.26
C VAL A 53 -5.87 23.88 -11.07
N ASN A 54 -7.08 23.57 -10.63
CA ASN A 54 -8.06 24.59 -10.27
C ASN A 54 -8.07 24.80 -8.75
N LEU A 55 -7.66 25.98 -8.31
CA LEU A 55 -7.61 26.37 -6.90
C LEU A 55 -8.83 27.26 -6.58
N CYS A 56 -10.02 26.66 -6.55
CA CYS A 56 -11.28 27.35 -6.30
C CYS A 56 -11.50 28.58 -7.21
N GLY A 57 -11.22 28.43 -8.50
CA GLY A 57 -11.38 29.51 -9.50
C GLY A 57 -10.09 30.26 -9.83
N ILE A 58 -9.01 30.05 -9.06
CA ILE A 58 -7.68 30.58 -9.37
C ILE A 58 -6.91 29.51 -10.17
N LYS A 59 -6.27 29.94 -11.26
CA LYS A 59 -5.48 29.05 -12.12
C LYS A 59 -4.15 28.73 -11.46
N GLY A 60 -3.90 27.45 -11.21
CA GLY A 60 -2.59 26.94 -10.79
C GLY A 60 -1.89 26.22 -11.95
N ILE A 61 -0.58 26.40 -12.08
CA ILE A 61 0.25 25.73 -13.09
C ILE A 61 1.44 25.08 -12.40
N ILE A 62 1.64 23.79 -12.67
CA ILE A 62 2.86 23.06 -12.31
C ILE A 62 3.66 22.91 -13.61
N PRO A 63 4.75 23.67 -13.81
CA PRO A 63 5.59 23.54 -14.99
C PRO A 63 6.16 22.12 -15.13
N LYS A 64 6.46 21.67 -16.36
CA LYS A 64 7.04 20.33 -16.64
C LYS A 64 8.20 20.00 -15.71
N SER A 65 9.14 20.93 -15.51
CA SER A 65 10.31 20.77 -14.64
C SER A 65 9.97 20.60 -13.15
N GLU A 66 8.77 21.02 -12.75
CA GLU A 66 8.27 20.97 -11.37
C GLU A 66 7.27 19.83 -11.12
N CYS A 67 6.99 18.98 -12.13
CA CYS A 67 6.01 17.90 -12.02
C CYS A 67 6.52 16.69 -11.22
N LEU A 68 7.82 16.37 -11.28
CA LEU A 68 8.39 15.16 -10.70
C LEU A 68 9.84 15.35 -10.24
N VAL A 69 10.21 14.62 -9.20
CA VAL A 69 11.62 14.40 -8.85
C VAL A 69 12.19 13.37 -9.81
N THR A 70 13.32 13.68 -10.44
CA THR A 70 14.09 12.74 -11.27
C THR A 70 15.37 12.38 -10.56
N THR A 71 15.74 11.11 -10.58
CA THR A 71 17.05 10.63 -10.15
C THR A 71 18.03 10.73 -11.33
N ASN A 72 19.29 11.10 -11.07
CA ASN A 72 20.39 11.07 -12.06
C ASN A 72 20.21 11.94 -13.31
N ASN A 73 19.52 13.09 -13.22
CA ASN A 73 19.27 13.99 -14.36
C ASN A 73 18.56 13.30 -15.56
N GLU A 74 17.86 12.21 -15.35
CA GLU A 74 17.07 11.61 -16.41
C GLU A 74 15.92 12.55 -16.83
N PRO A 75 15.63 12.64 -18.14
CA PRO A 75 14.50 13.45 -18.59
C PRO A 75 13.17 12.89 -18.08
N ILE A 76 12.29 13.78 -17.64
CA ILE A 76 10.94 13.39 -17.21
C ILE A 76 10.21 12.77 -18.39
N LYS A 77 9.73 11.53 -18.22
CA LYS A 77 8.91 10.86 -19.24
C LYS A 77 7.54 11.53 -19.30
N ASP A 78 7.11 11.93 -20.49
CA ASP A 78 5.84 12.63 -20.72
C ASP A 78 4.64 11.86 -20.14
N ILE A 79 4.62 10.55 -20.28
CA ILE A 79 3.56 9.69 -19.74
C ILE A 79 3.42 9.81 -18.20
N ALA A 80 4.52 10.05 -17.48
CA ALA A 80 4.50 10.21 -16.04
C ALA A 80 3.79 11.50 -15.59
N ILE A 81 3.77 12.51 -16.45
CA ILE A 81 3.03 13.76 -16.24
C ILE A 81 1.57 13.59 -16.68
N ILE A 82 1.33 13.11 -17.89
CA ILE A 82 0.01 12.97 -18.48
C ILE A 82 -0.91 12.10 -17.61
N THR A 83 -0.37 11.04 -17.01
CA THR A 83 -1.12 10.14 -16.14
C THR A 83 -1.55 10.76 -14.79
N ARG A 84 -1.13 11.97 -14.48
CA ARG A 84 -1.60 12.74 -13.31
C ARG A 84 -2.91 13.45 -13.54
N VAL A 85 -3.33 13.68 -14.79
CA VAL A 85 -4.61 14.32 -15.09
C VAL A 85 -5.77 13.51 -14.48
N GLY A 86 -6.68 14.20 -13.82
CA GLY A 86 -7.80 13.62 -13.08
C GLY A 86 -7.44 13.04 -11.70
N LYS A 87 -6.16 13.15 -11.29
CA LYS A 87 -5.68 12.62 -9.99
C LYS A 87 -5.28 13.76 -9.05
N PRO A 88 -5.32 13.51 -7.74
CA PRO A 88 -4.74 14.41 -6.76
C PRO A 88 -3.23 14.55 -6.97
N VAL A 89 -2.73 15.75 -6.76
CA VAL A 89 -1.31 16.09 -6.77
C VAL A 89 -0.98 17.01 -5.60
N CYS A 90 0.05 16.65 -4.85
CA CYS A 90 0.63 17.51 -3.83
C CYS A 90 1.47 18.60 -4.49
N PHE A 91 1.51 19.77 -3.90
CA PHE A 91 2.35 20.86 -4.40
C PHE A 91 2.67 21.90 -3.33
N LYS A 92 3.70 22.70 -3.62
CA LYS A 92 4.00 23.95 -2.92
C LYS A 92 3.77 25.13 -3.85
N VAL A 93 3.39 26.27 -3.28
CA VAL A 93 3.26 27.53 -4.02
C VAL A 93 4.64 28.16 -4.17
N LEU A 94 5.09 28.35 -5.42
CA LEU A 94 6.38 28.99 -5.72
C LEU A 94 6.24 30.50 -5.92
N SER A 95 5.27 30.93 -6.73
CA SER A 95 5.00 32.34 -7.00
C SER A 95 3.54 32.57 -7.34
N ILE A 96 3.11 33.80 -7.17
CA ILE A 96 1.77 34.28 -7.56
C ILE A 96 1.97 35.45 -8.51
N GLU A 97 1.53 35.30 -9.74
CA GLU A 97 1.72 36.24 -10.82
C GLU A 97 0.37 36.86 -11.20
N LYS A 98 0.34 38.18 -11.35
CA LYS A 98 -0.83 38.86 -11.89
C LYS A 98 -0.71 38.88 -13.41
N GLN A 99 -1.67 38.29 -14.11
CA GLN A 99 -1.80 38.29 -15.55
C GLN A 99 -3.10 39.04 -15.91
N ASP A 100 -2.94 40.24 -16.42
CA ASP A 100 -4.08 41.19 -16.70
C ASP A 100 -4.98 41.35 -15.46
N ASP A 101 -6.27 40.93 -15.54
CA ASP A 101 -7.24 40.97 -14.45
C ASP A 101 -7.33 39.65 -13.64
N THR A 102 -6.48 38.65 -13.91
CA THR A 102 -6.51 37.38 -13.26
C THR A 102 -5.19 37.07 -12.58
N PHE A 103 -5.21 36.11 -11.61
CA PHE A 103 -4.01 35.60 -10.97
C PHE A 103 -3.69 34.22 -11.50
N CYS A 104 -2.39 33.99 -11.75
CA CYS A 104 -1.82 32.68 -12.06
C CYS A 104 -0.85 32.30 -10.95
N VAL A 105 -0.96 31.08 -10.42
CA VAL A 105 -0.14 30.57 -9.33
C VAL A 105 0.77 29.50 -9.87
N ILE A 106 2.08 29.71 -9.73
CA ILE A 106 3.09 28.72 -10.12
C ILE A 106 3.34 27.79 -8.95
N LEU A 107 3.23 26.50 -9.22
CA LEU A 107 3.24 25.43 -8.24
C LEU A 107 4.40 24.45 -8.50
N SER A 108 4.85 23.77 -7.46
CA SER A 108 5.86 22.72 -7.58
C SER A 108 5.42 21.46 -6.85
N ARG A 109 5.14 20.41 -7.59
CA ARG A 109 4.99 19.06 -7.04
C ARG A 109 6.35 18.49 -6.62
N ARG A 110 7.37 18.76 -7.40
CA ARG A 110 8.76 18.35 -7.13
C ARG A 110 9.23 18.86 -5.75
N ALA A 111 8.97 20.11 -5.40
CA ALA A 111 9.36 20.66 -4.11
C ALA A 111 8.69 19.94 -2.93
N ALA A 112 7.41 19.58 -3.05
CA ALA A 112 6.70 18.80 -2.04
C ALA A 112 7.28 17.37 -1.92
N GLN A 113 7.57 16.73 -3.06
CA GLN A 113 8.20 15.39 -3.08
C GLN A 113 9.58 15.39 -2.45
N VAL A 114 10.44 16.36 -2.79
CA VAL A 114 11.80 16.46 -2.25
C VAL A 114 11.78 16.66 -0.73
N GLU A 115 10.92 17.55 -0.26
CA GLU A 115 10.82 17.80 1.19
C GLU A 115 10.34 16.55 1.94
N CYS A 116 9.29 15.90 1.45
CA CYS A 116 8.78 14.65 2.02
C CYS A 116 9.86 13.56 2.03
N LYS A 117 10.55 13.37 0.90
CA LYS A 117 11.62 12.38 0.75
C LYS A 117 12.76 12.63 1.73
N ASN A 118 13.26 13.87 1.80
CA ASN A 118 14.36 14.23 2.70
C ASN A 118 13.95 14.05 4.18
N TYR A 119 12.73 14.43 4.53
CA TYR A 119 12.21 14.20 5.86
C TYR A 119 12.15 12.69 6.18
N TYR A 120 11.62 11.87 5.29
CA TYR A 120 11.52 10.43 5.52
C TYR A 120 12.88 9.74 5.60
N LEU A 121 13.83 10.08 4.71
CA LEU A 121 15.18 9.53 4.77
C LEU A 121 15.91 9.86 6.07
N SER A 122 15.61 11.01 6.69
CA SER A 122 16.25 11.45 7.95
C SER A 122 15.50 11.03 9.22
N SER A 123 14.21 10.73 9.14
CA SER A 123 13.37 10.55 10.33
C SER A 123 12.74 9.16 10.47
N LEU A 124 12.48 8.46 9.37
CA LEU A 124 11.92 7.12 9.44
C LEU A 124 12.97 6.10 9.81
N ILE A 125 12.62 5.24 10.75
CA ILE A 125 13.40 4.06 11.13
C ILE A 125 12.68 2.78 10.72
N GLU A 126 13.43 1.69 10.59
CA GLU A 126 12.85 0.38 10.33
C GLU A 126 11.87 0.01 11.44
N GLY A 127 10.71 -0.52 11.09
CA GLY A 127 9.64 -0.79 12.05
C GLY A 127 8.58 0.31 12.19
N ASP A 128 8.81 1.52 11.67
CA ASP A 128 7.79 2.58 11.70
C ASP A 128 6.59 2.23 10.84
N ILE A 129 5.39 2.49 11.36
CA ILE A 129 4.12 2.29 10.67
C ILE A 129 3.71 3.61 10.03
N ILE A 130 3.52 3.59 8.70
CA ILE A 130 3.16 4.76 7.90
C ILE A 130 1.95 4.47 7.00
N ASP A 131 1.26 5.54 6.60
CA ASP A 131 0.19 5.46 5.63
C ASP A 131 0.75 5.30 4.21
N ALA A 132 0.06 4.52 3.40
CA ALA A 132 0.40 4.30 2.00
C ALA A 132 -0.85 4.16 1.13
N THR A 133 -0.71 4.45 -0.16
CA THR A 133 -1.77 4.22 -1.15
C THR A 133 -1.20 3.43 -2.32
N VAL A 134 -1.85 2.34 -2.70
CA VAL A 134 -1.44 1.51 -3.84
C VAL A 134 -1.60 2.30 -5.15
N THR A 135 -0.52 2.47 -5.89
CA THR A 135 -0.52 3.22 -7.16
C THR A 135 -0.44 2.33 -8.39
N HIS A 136 0.25 1.20 -8.28
CA HIS A 136 0.42 0.25 -9.37
C HIS A 136 0.72 -1.15 -8.83
N LEU A 137 0.32 -2.19 -9.57
CA LEU A 137 0.58 -3.59 -9.26
C LEU A 137 1.39 -4.21 -10.39
N ASP A 138 2.44 -4.97 -10.02
CA ASP A 138 3.28 -5.74 -10.93
C ASP A 138 3.49 -7.15 -10.35
N ASN A 139 3.95 -8.10 -11.15
CA ASN A 139 4.15 -9.50 -10.74
C ASN A 139 5.07 -9.67 -9.53
N PHE A 140 6.04 -8.77 -9.33
CA PHE A 140 6.99 -8.83 -8.22
C PHE A 140 6.59 -8.02 -6.99
N GLY A 141 5.50 -7.24 -7.05
CA GLY A 141 5.04 -6.45 -5.91
C GLY A 141 4.09 -5.33 -6.27
N ALA A 142 3.75 -4.53 -5.27
CA ALA A 142 2.93 -3.34 -5.39
C ALA A 142 3.80 -2.08 -5.23
N PHE A 143 3.56 -1.10 -6.06
CA PHE A 143 4.09 0.24 -5.86
C PHE A 143 3.10 1.05 -5.05
N VAL A 144 3.57 1.63 -3.97
CA VAL A 144 2.75 2.40 -3.04
C VAL A 144 3.29 3.82 -2.88
N ASP A 145 2.41 4.80 -2.89
CA ASP A 145 2.72 6.17 -2.51
C ASP A 145 2.75 6.24 -0.98
N ILE A 146 3.89 6.58 -0.41
CA ILE A 146 4.10 6.70 1.03
C ILE A 146 4.03 8.15 1.52
N GLY A 147 3.91 9.11 0.61
CA GLY A 147 3.77 10.54 0.92
C GLY A 147 4.12 11.42 -0.26
N CYS A 148 3.26 12.39 -0.58
CA CYS A 148 3.42 13.38 -1.65
C CYS A 148 3.78 12.78 -3.02
N GLY A 149 3.34 11.53 -3.31
CA GLY A 149 3.66 10.84 -4.56
C GLY A 149 5.08 10.26 -4.59
N ASN A 150 5.75 10.09 -3.45
CA ASN A 150 6.98 9.31 -3.34
C ASN A 150 6.64 7.82 -3.32
N ILE A 151 7.14 7.10 -4.31
CA ILE A 151 6.80 5.71 -4.53
C ILE A 151 7.79 4.80 -3.82
N SER A 152 7.26 3.85 -3.05
CA SER A 152 7.98 2.75 -2.42
C SER A 152 7.54 1.41 -3.00
N LEU A 153 8.40 0.41 -2.91
CA LEU A 153 8.11 -0.96 -3.30
C LEU A 153 7.68 -1.79 -2.08
N LEU A 154 6.48 -2.35 -2.19
CA LEU A 154 5.98 -3.43 -1.34
C LEU A 154 6.13 -4.74 -2.13
N SER A 155 7.22 -5.46 -1.92
CA SER A 155 7.50 -6.70 -2.67
C SER A 155 6.48 -7.80 -2.33
N ILE A 156 6.24 -8.72 -3.27
CA ILE A 156 5.17 -9.73 -3.17
C ILE A 156 5.31 -10.61 -1.92
N ASP A 157 6.53 -10.93 -1.50
CA ASP A 157 6.86 -11.70 -0.28
C ASP A 157 6.69 -10.91 1.02
N CYS A 158 6.51 -9.58 0.91
CA CYS A 158 6.23 -8.67 2.02
C CYS A 158 4.74 -8.33 2.18
N ILE A 159 3.88 -8.79 1.27
CA ILE A 159 2.43 -8.52 1.34
C ILE A 159 1.75 -9.43 2.37
N SER A 160 2.06 -10.74 2.35
CA SER A 160 1.49 -11.71 3.30
C SER A 160 2.42 -12.93 3.45
N VAL A 161 2.23 -13.71 4.52
CA VAL A 161 2.98 -14.95 4.74
C VAL A 161 2.52 -16.05 3.79
N SER A 162 1.21 -16.14 3.53
CA SER A 162 0.67 -17.04 2.50
C SER A 162 1.10 -16.56 1.13
N ARG A 163 1.63 -17.49 0.33
CA ARG A 163 2.04 -17.19 -1.04
C ARG A 163 0.86 -16.76 -1.89
N ILE A 164 1.08 -15.74 -2.70
CA ILE A 164 0.13 -15.24 -3.70
C ILE A 164 0.80 -15.29 -5.07
N SER A 165 0.01 -15.44 -6.11
CA SER A 165 0.52 -15.49 -7.50
C SER A 165 0.76 -14.10 -8.07
N HIS A 166 -0.04 -13.15 -7.63
CA HIS A 166 0.04 -11.75 -8.05
C HIS A 166 -0.44 -10.83 -6.91
N PRO A 167 0.08 -9.62 -6.75
CA PRO A 167 -0.40 -8.67 -5.72
C PRO A 167 -1.90 -8.37 -5.78
N SER A 168 -2.53 -8.46 -6.97
CA SER A 168 -4.00 -8.30 -7.12
C SER A 168 -4.83 -9.35 -6.36
N ASP A 169 -4.20 -10.42 -5.89
CA ASP A 169 -4.86 -11.39 -4.98
C ASP A 169 -5.20 -10.77 -3.61
N ARG A 170 -4.58 -9.62 -3.27
CA ARG A 170 -4.72 -8.93 -1.98
C ARG A 170 -5.06 -7.46 -2.10
N LEU A 171 -4.52 -6.81 -3.12
CA LEU A 171 -4.45 -5.36 -3.23
C LEU A 171 -5.11 -4.90 -4.53
N TYR A 172 -5.60 -3.66 -4.51
CA TYR A 172 -6.10 -2.99 -5.72
C TYR A 172 -5.58 -1.55 -5.78
N VAL A 173 -5.46 -1.02 -6.98
CA VAL A 173 -4.99 0.36 -7.20
C VAL A 173 -5.95 1.35 -6.54
N GLY A 174 -5.41 2.31 -5.80
CA GLY A 174 -6.15 3.29 -5.00
C GLY A 174 -6.48 2.83 -3.57
N GLN A 175 -6.12 1.61 -3.20
CA GLN A 175 -6.32 1.11 -1.84
C GLN A 175 -5.42 1.84 -0.85
N LYS A 176 -6.01 2.33 0.23
CA LYS A 176 -5.28 2.90 1.37
C LYS A 176 -4.85 1.79 2.30
N LEU A 177 -3.60 1.85 2.75
CA LEU A 177 -2.94 0.87 3.59
C LEU A 177 -2.17 1.55 4.73
N ASN A 178 -2.00 0.83 5.83
CA ASN A 178 -0.88 1.05 6.72
C ASN A 178 0.20 0.02 6.37
N VAL A 179 1.43 0.44 6.33
CA VAL A 179 2.60 -0.40 6.03
C VAL A 179 3.71 -0.13 7.02
N VAL A 180 4.62 -1.08 7.17
CA VAL A 180 5.79 -0.95 8.04
C VAL A 180 7.01 -0.62 7.18
N VAL A 181 7.84 0.30 7.61
CA VAL A 181 9.13 0.58 6.99
C VAL A 181 10.04 -0.64 7.18
N LYS A 182 10.37 -1.31 6.08
CA LYS A 182 11.21 -2.50 6.08
C LYS A 182 12.69 -2.14 6.06
N SER A 183 13.05 -1.15 5.27
CA SER A 183 14.41 -0.61 5.22
C SER A 183 14.40 0.83 4.69
N ASN A 184 15.32 1.63 5.22
CA ASN A 184 15.56 3.01 4.80
C ASN A 184 16.98 3.10 4.23
N ASP A 185 17.09 2.94 2.90
CA ASP A 185 18.36 2.98 2.16
C ASP A 185 18.71 4.42 1.81
N ILE A 186 19.44 5.08 2.70
CA ILE A 186 19.83 6.49 2.58
C ILE A 186 20.77 6.68 1.38
N GLU A 187 21.66 5.71 1.10
CA GLU A 187 22.66 5.84 0.01
C GLU A 187 21.99 5.84 -1.37
N ASN A 188 21.00 5.00 -1.57
CA ASN A 188 20.24 4.92 -2.81
C ASN A 188 18.96 5.78 -2.77
N GLU A 189 18.71 6.48 -1.66
CA GLU A 189 17.52 7.31 -1.44
C GLU A 189 16.20 6.53 -1.65
N ARG A 190 16.13 5.29 -1.14
CA ARG A 190 14.98 4.39 -1.30
C ARG A 190 14.47 3.91 0.05
N ILE A 191 13.15 3.91 0.17
CA ILE A 191 12.45 3.33 1.31
C ILE A 191 11.68 2.12 0.79
N TYR A 192 11.81 0.98 1.48
CA TYR A 192 11.07 -0.24 1.20
C TYR A 192 10.10 -0.51 2.34
N VAL A 193 8.95 -1.06 2.02
CA VAL A 193 7.89 -1.31 3.00
C VAL A 193 7.42 -2.75 2.99
N THR A 194 6.80 -3.15 4.09
CA THR A 194 6.21 -4.48 4.29
C THR A 194 4.83 -4.35 4.93
N LEU A 195 3.96 -5.32 4.70
CA LEU A 195 2.58 -5.34 5.20
C LEU A 195 2.31 -6.53 6.12
N LYS A 196 2.97 -7.67 5.86
CA LYS A 196 2.67 -8.96 6.51
C LYS A 196 2.73 -8.93 8.03
N GLU A 197 3.58 -8.07 8.61
CA GLU A 197 3.76 -7.93 10.05
C GLU A 197 2.51 -7.35 10.73
N LEU A 198 1.70 -6.58 10.00
CA LEU A 198 0.45 -6.02 10.48
C LEU A 198 -0.73 -7.01 10.39
N LEU A 199 -0.55 -8.12 9.66
CA LEU A 199 -1.61 -9.11 9.40
C LEU A 199 -1.66 -10.25 10.45
N GLY A 200 -1.01 -10.05 11.58
CA GLY A 200 -1.02 -10.95 12.72
C GLY A 200 -0.04 -12.11 12.64
N THR A 201 0.23 -12.69 13.79
CA THR A 201 1.04 -13.89 14.00
C THR A 201 0.27 -15.15 13.58
N TRP A 202 0.94 -16.30 13.56
CA TRP A 202 0.28 -17.58 13.28
C TRP A 202 -0.80 -17.90 14.32
N GLU A 203 -0.50 -17.66 15.61
CA GLU A 203 -1.43 -17.92 16.72
C GLU A 203 -2.65 -17.02 16.67
N GLU A 204 -2.48 -15.73 16.39
CA GLU A 204 -3.59 -14.78 16.24
C GLU A 204 -4.51 -15.19 15.08
N ASN A 205 -3.95 -15.53 13.93
CA ASN A 205 -4.74 -15.95 12.77
C ASN A 205 -5.44 -17.29 13.01
N VAL A 206 -4.78 -18.27 13.63
CA VAL A 206 -5.39 -19.58 13.87
C VAL A 206 -6.45 -19.55 14.96
N SER A 207 -6.39 -18.59 15.88
CA SER A 207 -7.40 -18.44 16.95
C SER A 207 -8.81 -18.17 16.43
N CYS A 208 -8.92 -17.71 15.18
CA CYS A 208 -10.21 -17.50 14.51
C CYS A 208 -10.85 -18.81 14.00
N PHE A 209 -10.19 -19.97 14.17
CA PHE A 209 -10.60 -21.25 13.61
C PHE A 209 -10.56 -22.35 14.66
N SER A 210 -11.49 -23.32 14.57
CA SER A 210 -11.55 -24.47 15.46
C SER A 210 -11.49 -25.79 14.70
N VAL A 211 -10.93 -26.81 15.33
CA VAL A 211 -10.97 -28.18 14.79
C VAL A 211 -12.42 -28.64 14.73
N GLY A 212 -12.83 -29.22 13.61
CA GLY A 212 -14.20 -29.64 13.38
C GLY A 212 -15.06 -28.67 12.59
N GLU A 213 -14.56 -27.46 12.32
CA GLU A 213 -15.27 -26.45 11.52
C GLU A 213 -15.10 -26.68 10.01
N THR A 214 -16.12 -26.29 9.24
CA THR A 214 -16.06 -26.16 7.80
C THR A 214 -16.02 -24.68 7.46
N VAL A 215 -14.95 -24.27 6.76
CA VAL A 215 -14.69 -22.87 6.43
C VAL A 215 -14.37 -22.69 4.95
N SER A 216 -14.53 -21.47 4.45
CA SER A 216 -14.13 -21.14 3.08
C SER A 216 -12.63 -20.78 3.05
N GLY A 217 -11.99 -21.14 1.95
CA GLY A 217 -10.60 -20.76 1.68
C GLY A 217 -10.35 -20.56 0.20
N ILE A 218 -9.13 -20.17 -0.14
CA ILE A 218 -8.68 -19.94 -1.53
C ILE A 218 -7.53 -20.87 -1.84
N VAL A 219 -7.57 -21.56 -2.97
CA VAL A 219 -6.48 -22.42 -3.45
C VAL A 219 -5.29 -21.55 -3.84
N ARG A 220 -4.13 -21.78 -3.22
CA ARG A 220 -2.89 -21.04 -3.48
C ARG A 220 -1.83 -21.83 -4.20
N SER A 221 -1.75 -23.15 -3.97
CA SER A 221 -0.92 -24.04 -4.78
C SER A 221 -1.50 -25.44 -4.79
N ILE A 222 -1.22 -26.17 -5.86
CA ILE A 222 -1.61 -27.56 -6.07
C ILE A 222 -0.33 -28.36 -6.23
N GLU A 223 -0.05 -29.24 -5.28
CA GLU A 223 1.14 -30.07 -5.23
C GLU A 223 0.76 -31.54 -5.39
N PRO A 224 1.66 -32.44 -5.77
CA PRO A 224 1.35 -33.88 -5.92
C PRO A 224 0.81 -34.53 -4.65
N TYR A 225 1.13 -33.99 -3.47
CA TYR A 225 0.72 -34.52 -2.16
C TYR A 225 -0.45 -33.79 -1.54
N GLY A 226 -0.95 -32.68 -2.11
CA GLY A 226 -2.07 -31.95 -1.57
C GLY A 226 -2.22 -30.55 -2.11
N VAL A 227 -3.28 -29.88 -1.66
CA VAL A 227 -3.64 -28.52 -2.06
C VAL A 227 -3.43 -27.60 -0.87
N PHE A 228 -2.65 -26.53 -1.06
CA PHE A 228 -2.56 -25.46 -0.08
C PHE A 228 -3.74 -24.52 -0.24
N VAL A 229 -4.51 -24.43 0.84
CA VAL A 229 -5.69 -23.57 0.92
C VAL A 229 -5.43 -22.49 1.96
N GLU A 230 -5.56 -21.25 1.54
CA GLU A 230 -5.47 -20.11 2.40
C GLU A 230 -6.79 -19.87 3.12
N LEU A 231 -6.71 -19.71 4.43
CA LEU A 231 -7.84 -19.40 5.32
C LEU A 231 -7.87 -17.90 5.68
N SER A 232 -6.70 -17.29 5.82
CA SER A 232 -6.49 -15.84 5.96
C SER A 232 -5.16 -15.43 5.29
N PRO A 233 -4.89 -14.13 5.07
CA PRO A 233 -3.66 -13.67 4.42
C PRO A 233 -2.37 -14.22 5.02
N ASN A 234 -2.34 -14.43 6.34
CA ASN A 234 -1.17 -14.99 7.02
C ASN A 234 -1.37 -16.45 7.47
N LEU A 235 -2.40 -17.14 6.98
CA LEU A 235 -2.67 -18.51 7.40
C LEU A 235 -3.11 -19.40 6.24
N ALA A 236 -2.38 -20.49 6.00
CA ALA A 236 -2.74 -21.51 5.04
C ALA A 236 -2.69 -22.91 5.68
N GLY A 237 -3.56 -23.80 5.22
CA GLY A 237 -3.58 -25.21 5.57
C GLY A 237 -3.36 -26.09 4.36
N LEU A 238 -3.06 -27.36 4.60
CA LEU A 238 -2.86 -28.39 3.58
C LEU A 238 -4.05 -29.36 3.57
N ALA A 239 -4.76 -29.42 2.45
CA ALA A 239 -5.74 -30.44 2.14
C ALA A 239 -5.03 -31.59 1.41
N GLU A 240 -4.91 -32.76 2.08
CA GLU A 240 -4.29 -33.95 1.51
C GLU A 240 -5.16 -34.52 0.36
N LEU A 241 -4.54 -34.84 -0.77
CA LEU A 241 -5.21 -35.50 -1.89
C LEU A 241 -5.63 -36.91 -1.49
N ARG A 242 -6.91 -37.22 -1.59
CA ARG A 242 -7.43 -38.59 -1.51
C ARG A 242 -7.71 -39.08 -2.93
N GLU A 243 -7.23 -40.28 -3.25
CA GLU A 243 -7.27 -40.87 -4.60
C GLU A 243 -8.69 -40.92 -5.24
N ASP A 244 -9.76 -40.85 -4.43
CA ASP A 244 -11.14 -41.13 -4.86
C ASP A 244 -12.00 -39.91 -5.18
N LYS A 245 -11.47 -38.67 -5.15
CA LYS A 245 -12.34 -37.48 -5.38
C LYS A 245 -12.12 -36.81 -6.73
N PHE A 246 -13.10 -36.94 -7.62
CA PHE A 246 -13.23 -36.24 -8.90
C PHE A 246 -13.12 -34.70 -8.78
N ALA A 247 -13.46 -34.11 -7.60
CA ALA A 247 -13.39 -32.68 -7.33
C ALA A 247 -11.98 -32.08 -7.47
N PHE A 248 -10.91 -32.87 -7.32
CA PHE A 248 -9.54 -32.39 -7.46
C PHE A 248 -9.08 -32.23 -8.93
N ARG A 249 -9.77 -32.84 -9.88
CA ARG A 249 -9.33 -32.86 -11.29
C ARG A 249 -9.61 -31.56 -12.04
N SER A 250 -10.47 -30.70 -11.50
CA SER A 250 -10.85 -29.40 -12.11
C SER A 250 -10.43 -28.20 -11.26
N LEU A 251 -9.61 -28.41 -10.22
CA LEU A 251 -9.23 -27.35 -9.29
C LEU A 251 -8.13 -26.48 -9.91
N ASN A 252 -8.28 -25.16 -9.79
CA ASN A 252 -7.30 -24.19 -10.25
C ASN A 252 -6.81 -23.32 -9.08
N ILE A 253 -5.62 -22.74 -9.24
CA ILE A 253 -5.11 -21.73 -8.31
C ILE A 253 -6.04 -20.50 -8.39
N GLY A 254 -6.46 -20.01 -7.24
CA GLY A 254 -7.43 -18.91 -7.10
C GLY A 254 -8.86 -19.35 -6.85
N ASP A 255 -9.18 -20.63 -7.05
CA ASP A 255 -10.53 -21.13 -6.78
C ASP A 255 -10.90 -21.00 -5.31
N GLY A 256 -12.16 -20.60 -5.06
CA GLY A 256 -12.77 -20.68 -3.75
C GLY A 256 -13.13 -22.12 -3.40
N VAL A 257 -12.85 -22.54 -2.17
CA VAL A 257 -13.15 -23.90 -1.72
C VAL A 257 -13.73 -23.91 -0.31
N SER A 258 -14.57 -24.91 -0.02
CA SER A 258 -15.00 -25.24 1.34
C SER A 258 -14.10 -26.35 1.88
N VAL A 259 -13.51 -26.14 3.05
CA VAL A 259 -12.61 -27.08 3.69
C VAL A 259 -13.02 -27.36 5.13
N TYR A 260 -12.89 -28.60 5.54
CA TYR A 260 -13.08 -29.03 6.94
C TYR A 260 -11.74 -29.04 7.65
N ILE A 261 -11.65 -28.41 8.82
CA ILE A 261 -10.44 -28.36 9.65
C ILE A 261 -10.31 -29.67 10.45
N LYS A 262 -9.43 -30.56 10.00
CA LYS A 262 -9.20 -31.85 10.62
C LYS A 262 -8.34 -31.77 11.87
N SER A 263 -7.28 -30.96 11.83
CA SER A 263 -6.38 -30.76 12.97
C SER A 263 -5.55 -29.49 12.81
N ILE A 264 -5.21 -28.89 13.93
CA ILE A 264 -4.32 -27.75 14.06
C ILE A 264 -3.11 -28.20 14.88
N ILE A 265 -1.90 -28.00 14.38
CA ILE A 265 -0.64 -28.48 14.96
C ILE A 265 0.30 -27.29 15.13
N PRO A 266 0.25 -26.56 16.26
CA PRO A 266 1.01 -25.32 16.49
C PRO A 266 2.53 -25.53 16.40
N GLU A 267 3.06 -26.64 16.93
CA GLU A 267 4.49 -26.91 16.97
C GLU A 267 5.11 -27.03 15.56
N LYS A 268 4.28 -27.22 14.55
CA LYS A 268 4.69 -27.34 13.13
C LYS A 268 4.13 -26.24 12.25
N MET A 269 3.34 -25.30 12.81
CA MET A 269 2.55 -24.31 12.08
C MET A 269 1.75 -24.98 10.94
N LYS A 270 1.09 -26.09 11.22
CA LYS A 270 0.35 -26.87 10.23
C LYS A 270 -1.12 -26.94 10.57
N ILE A 271 -1.95 -26.71 9.56
CA ILE A 271 -3.38 -26.98 9.60
C ILE A 271 -3.65 -28.08 8.57
N LYS A 272 -4.20 -29.21 9.02
CA LYS A 272 -4.66 -30.27 8.14
C LYS A 272 -6.11 -30.02 7.78
N LEU A 273 -6.37 -30.00 6.49
CA LEU A 273 -7.67 -29.74 5.91
C LEU A 273 -8.19 -30.96 5.16
N VAL A 274 -9.50 -31.01 4.99
CA VAL A 274 -10.17 -31.94 4.07
C VAL A 274 -10.98 -31.08 3.11
N LEU A 275 -10.74 -31.21 1.81
CA LEU A 275 -11.54 -30.53 0.81
C LEU A 275 -12.95 -31.12 0.77
N ILE A 276 -13.96 -30.26 0.92
CA ILE A 276 -15.36 -30.64 0.89
C ILE A 276 -15.96 -30.38 -0.48
N ASP A 277 -15.82 -29.12 -0.97
CA ASP A 277 -16.43 -28.70 -2.23
C ASP A 277 -15.64 -27.53 -2.84
N VAL A 278 -15.85 -27.29 -4.14
CA VAL A 278 -15.34 -26.15 -4.86
C VAL A 278 -16.46 -25.11 -4.95
N ALA A 279 -16.21 -23.89 -4.50
CA ALA A 279 -17.19 -22.82 -4.56
C ALA A 279 -17.46 -22.41 -6.02
N THR A 280 -18.71 -22.21 -6.36
CA THR A 280 -19.13 -21.73 -7.69
C THR A 280 -18.85 -20.23 -7.88
N ASP A 281 -18.78 -19.48 -6.76
CA ASP A 281 -18.54 -18.05 -6.78
C ASP A 281 -17.10 -17.74 -6.33
N LEU A 282 -16.44 -16.82 -7.03
CA LEU A 282 -15.14 -16.31 -6.61
C LEU A 282 -15.30 -15.56 -5.27
N PRO A 283 -14.44 -15.84 -4.30
CA PRO A 283 -14.49 -15.13 -3.03
C PRO A 283 -14.21 -13.64 -3.29
N THR A 284 -15.11 -12.77 -2.84
CA THR A 284 -14.87 -11.33 -2.86
C THR A 284 -13.64 -10.98 -1.99
N PRO A 285 -12.75 -10.13 -2.47
CA PRO A 285 -11.61 -9.69 -1.66
C PRO A 285 -12.11 -9.10 -0.33
N LYS A 286 -11.72 -9.70 0.78
CA LYS A 286 -12.04 -9.17 2.11
C LYS A 286 -11.18 -7.94 2.38
N PRO A 287 -11.70 -6.92 3.10
CA PRO A 287 -10.89 -5.83 3.58
C PRO A 287 -9.70 -6.36 4.38
N ILE A 288 -8.55 -5.69 4.28
CA ILE A 288 -7.38 -6.05 5.08
C ILE A 288 -7.72 -5.84 6.56
N GLN A 289 -7.53 -6.89 7.34
CA GLN A 289 -7.69 -6.85 8.79
C GLN A 289 -6.30 -6.74 9.42
N TYR A 290 -6.07 -5.63 10.13
CA TYR A 290 -4.87 -5.45 10.95
C TYR A 290 -5.10 -6.06 12.33
N TYR A 291 -4.08 -6.72 12.86
CA TYR A 291 -4.06 -7.25 14.23
C TYR A 291 -3.41 -6.30 15.21
N ILE A 292 -2.76 -5.27 14.69
CA ILE A 292 -2.20 -4.16 15.47
C ILE A 292 -3.09 -2.93 15.27
N ASP A 293 -3.41 -2.23 16.35
CA ASP A 293 -4.13 -0.95 16.29
C ASP A 293 -3.18 0.15 15.79
N THR A 294 -3.16 0.34 14.46
CA THR A 294 -2.29 1.32 13.78
C THR A 294 -2.61 2.78 14.12
N SER A 295 -3.75 3.05 14.79
CA SER A 295 -4.07 4.37 15.30
C SER A 295 -3.31 4.72 16.59
N LYS A 296 -2.86 3.70 17.33
CA LYS A 296 -2.15 3.85 18.60
C LYS A 296 -0.68 3.44 18.52
N THR A 297 -0.38 2.43 17.71
CA THR A 297 0.96 1.90 17.52
C THR A 297 1.56 2.53 16.26
N THR A 298 2.65 3.27 16.45
CA THR A 298 3.37 3.95 15.36
C THR A 298 4.67 3.25 14.97
N HIS A 299 5.10 2.27 15.78
CA HIS A 299 6.35 1.54 15.59
C HIS A 299 6.26 0.12 16.15
N ILE A 300 6.96 -0.82 15.53
CA ILE A 300 7.17 -2.19 16.00
C ILE A 300 8.66 -2.53 15.94
N ASP A 301 9.24 -2.98 17.05
CA ASP A 301 10.66 -3.37 17.12
C ASP A 301 10.91 -4.73 16.46
N SER A 302 9.93 -5.62 16.55
CA SER A 302 10.01 -6.97 15.99
C SER A 302 8.64 -7.60 15.81
N TRP A 303 8.58 -8.59 14.95
CA TRP A 303 7.39 -9.41 14.73
C TRP A 303 7.77 -10.88 14.66
N LEU A 304 7.33 -11.66 15.62
CA LEU A 304 7.50 -13.10 15.65
C LEU A 304 6.23 -13.78 15.17
N TYR A 305 6.28 -14.29 13.94
CA TYR A 305 5.14 -14.99 13.34
C TYR A 305 4.94 -16.39 13.94
N SER A 306 6.03 -17.09 14.19
CA SER A 306 6.00 -18.48 14.67
C SER A 306 5.56 -18.58 16.12
N PRO A 307 4.79 -19.62 16.50
CA PRO A 307 4.54 -19.96 17.90
C PRO A 307 5.84 -20.24 18.65
N LYS A 308 5.86 -19.92 19.96
CA LYS A 308 7.07 -20.02 20.81
C LYS A 308 7.75 -21.41 20.82
N HIS A 309 7.00 -22.48 20.57
CA HIS A 309 7.50 -23.87 20.58
C HIS A 309 7.59 -24.49 19.20
N CYS A 310 7.59 -23.68 18.15
CA CYS A 310 7.69 -24.17 16.78
C CYS A 310 9.12 -24.52 16.41
N ASN A 311 9.29 -25.60 15.64
CA ASN A 311 10.61 -26.03 15.15
C ASN A 311 11.21 -25.10 14.08
N LYS A 312 10.40 -24.19 13.51
CA LYS A 312 10.80 -23.22 12.52
C LYS A 312 10.47 -21.82 13.00
N THR A 313 11.47 -20.98 13.12
CA THR A 313 11.27 -19.56 13.43
C THR A 313 11.08 -18.77 12.14
N VAL A 314 10.01 -17.97 12.11
CA VAL A 314 9.75 -16.94 11.10
C VAL A 314 9.55 -15.66 11.88
N GLU A 315 10.49 -14.73 11.71
CA GLU A 315 10.49 -13.45 12.42
C GLU A 315 11.00 -12.34 11.52
N THR A 316 10.62 -11.12 11.83
CA THR A 316 11.22 -9.89 11.30
C THR A 316 11.70 -9.08 12.51
N VAL A 317 12.97 -8.71 12.52
CA VAL A 317 13.56 -7.80 13.51
C VAL A 317 13.90 -6.53 12.77
N PHE A 318 13.42 -5.42 13.25
CA PHE A 318 13.73 -4.10 12.73
C PHE A 318 14.88 -3.51 13.55
N SER A 319 15.93 -3.07 12.89
CA SER A 319 17.20 -2.65 13.53
C SER A 319 17.34 -1.13 13.64
#